data_04e77f6a6e2a3150b4c81d426ae8c19e
#
_entry.id   04e77f6a6e2a3150b4c81d426ae8c19e
#
_cell.length_a   1.000
_cell.length_b   1.000
_cell.length_c   1.000
_cell.angle_alpha   90.00
_cell.angle_beta   90.00
_cell.angle_gamma   90.00
#
_symmetry.space_group_name_H-M   'P 1'
#
loop_
_entity.id
_entity.type
_entity.pdbx_description
1 polymer ?
#
loop_
_entity_poly.entity_id
_entity_poly.type
_entity_poly.pdbx_seq_one_letter_code
_entity_poly.pdbx_strand_id
1 'polypeptide(L)'
;MRRQVLALAAALVISLANLAALAQQPLDRTRTPPPGPTPVLHVPTWTRTQLANGATLIVSERHNLPLVSFSITFLGGSNQFEPAARRGVASMTASMLTEGTTTKTGDQISDALQLLGTGVAANVSAEEGTLNFVSTAKNFDATLAIVSDMMLNSTFPADALERLRGRTLVNLTQAKDQPTVVGAQVFAKILYGDAHPYGQRVTETSVKAITRDDVVAFHKAYYQPGRAIITVVGDTTPLKAKASVEKALAAWTKGGDKPSFDYPKLPELQPAKIYLVDKPGAAQAVFNIGLPGPPRNTPDYFALQVLNTILGGQFQSRLNANIREQKGYSYGVNSNFAYGKGPGAFRAGGSIFIAKTDAALIEFMSELKGIVGEKPITNEEIKTAKESLIQGLPQRFASVSAISNAITSLVVQGLPDDYFQTYAKNVSAVTKEDLMRVAKKYIDLNHLAIVIVGDRSVVEGPLKATGIAPITLIDIEGNPAGAAPGSSN
;
A
#
# COMPACT_ATOMS: atom_id res chain seq x y z
N MET A 1 24.17 -70.34 24.56
CA MET A 1 23.06 -69.40 24.15
C MET A 1 23.05 -68.05 24.88
N ARG A 2 23.06 -67.97 26.24
CA ARG A 2 23.01 -66.64 26.97
C ARG A 2 24.17 -65.68 26.65
N ARG A 3 25.42 -66.16 26.48
CA ARG A 3 26.57 -65.31 26.15
C ARG A 3 26.53 -64.76 24.71
N GLN A 4 25.96 -65.44 23.76
CA GLN A 4 25.81 -65.00 22.38
C GLN A 4 24.70 -63.96 22.21
N VAL A 5 23.62 -64.07 22.99
CA VAL A 5 22.52 -63.09 22.98
C VAL A 5 22.99 -61.75 23.63
N LEU A 6 23.82 -61.84 24.71
CA LEU A 6 24.40 -60.63 25.30
C LEU A 6 25.40 -59.93 24.39
N ALA A 7 26.18 -60.65 23.61
CA ALA A 7 27.12 -60.07 22.66
C ALA A 7 26.40 -59.38 21.48
N LEU A 8 25.30 -59.96 20.99
CA LEU A 8 24.44 -59.37 19.94
C LEU A 8 23.72 -58.14 20.45
N ALA A 9 23.21 -58.16 21.68
CA ALA A 9 22.57 -56.98 22.28
C ALA A 9 23.56 -55.82 22.49
N ALA A 10 24.79 -56.14 22.94
CA ALA A 10 25.85 -55.12 23.09
C ALA A 10 26.28 -54.53 21.75
N ALA A 11 26.39 -55.32 20.68
CA ALA A 11 26.72 -54.85 19.34
C ALA A 11 25.61 -53.96 18.77
N LEU A 12 24.33 -54.28 19.05
CA LEU A 12 23.18 -53.45 18.61
C LEU A 12 23.13 -52.10 19.33
N VAL A 13 23.42 -52.08 20.62
CA VAL A 13 23.49 -50.84 21.41
C VAL A 13 24.65 -49.92 20.94
N ILE A 14 25.81 -50.49 20.63
CA ILE A 14 26.97 -49.76 20.10
C ILE A 14 26.67 -49.21 18.69
N SER A 15 25.97 -49.95 17.83
CA SER A 15 25.61 -49.43 16.53
C SER A 15 24.52 -48.35 16.57
N LEU A 16 23.57 -48.43 17.50
CA LEU A 16 22.57 -47.38 17.73
C LEU A 16 23.19 -46.09 18.35
N ALA A 17 24.20 -46.24 19.25
CA ALA A 17 24.92 -45.12 19.79
C ALA A 17 25.79 -44.39 18.73
N ASN A 18 26.36 -45.12 17.77
CA ASN A 18 27.10 -44.50 16.66
C ASN A 18 26.15 -43.81 15.65
N LEU A 19 24.93 -44.30 15.42
CA LEU A 19 23.93 -43.63 14.63
C LEU A 19 23.41 -42.33 15.29
N ALA A 20 23.28 -42.32 16.61
CA ALA A 20 22.91 -41.12 17.36
C ALA A 20 24.05 -40.06 17.40
N ALA A 21 25.32 -40.46 17.41
CA ALA A 21 26.47 -39.58 17.30
C ALA A 21 26.64 -38.93 15.95
N LEU A 22 26.25 -39.62 14.87
CA LEU A 22 26.22 -39.08 13.51
C LEU A 22 25.09 -38.03 13.28
N ALA A 23 24.03 -38.08 14.11
CA ALA A 23 22.92 -37.11 14.05
C ALA A 23 23.20 -35.80 14.77
N GLN A 24 24.31 -35.70 15.50
CA GLN A 24 24.71 -34.48 16.25
C GLN A 24 26.04 -33.89 15.77
N GLN A 25 26.22 -33.78 14.47
CA GLN A 25 27.27 -32.87 14.01
C GLN A 25 26.89 -31.43 14.42
N PRO A 26 27.75 -30.71 15.16
CA PRO A 26 27.48 -29.31 15.48
C PRO A 26 27.25 -28.58 14.16
N LEU A 27 26.11 -27.90 14.05
CA LEU A 27 25.78 -27.04 12.92
C LEU A 27 26.94 -26.05 12.72
N ASP A 28 27.62 -26.16 11.59
CA ASP A 28 28.63 -25.18 11.17
C ASP A 28 27.90 -23.88 10.84
N ARG A 29 27.83 -22.99 11.83
CA ARG A 29 27.18 -21.67 11.69
C ARG A 29 28.00 -20.67 10.87
N THR A 30 29.20 -21.05 10.43
CA THR A 30 30.04 -20.23 9.54
C THR A 30 29.67 -20.42 8.07
N ARG A 31 28.93 -21.48 7.75
CA ARG A 31 28.46 -21.77 6.40
C ARG A 31 26.95 -21.53 6.30
N THR A 32 26.56 -20.67 5.40
CA THR A 32 25.15 -20.54 5.02
C THR A 32 24.68 -21.87 4.43
N PRO A 33 23.56 -22.45 4.87
CA PRO A 33 22.99 -23.63 4.24
C PRO A 33 22.79 -23.39 2.74
N PRO A 34 22.99 -24.41 1.89
CA PRO A 34 22.71 -24.24 0.47
C PRO A 34 21.25 -23.85 0.31
N PRO A 35 20.93 -22.96 -0.63
CA PRO A 35 19.55 -22.55 -0.89
C PRO A 35 18.73 -23.80 -1.22
N GLY A 36 17.53 -23.90 -0.62
CA GLY A 36 16.57 -24.93 -0.96
C GLY A 36 16.15 -24.82 -2.45
N PRO A 37 15.46 -25.83 -2.98
CA PRO A 37 14.92 -25.74 -4.33
C PRO A 37 14.02 -24.50 -4.44
N THR A 38 14.11 -23.78 -5.57
CA THR A 38 13.26 -22.63 -5.84
C THR A 38 11.79 -23.06 -5.69
N PRO A 39 10.99 -22.38 -4.84
CA PRO A 39 9.60 -22.71 -4.64
C PRO A 39 8.84 -22.67 -5.98
N VAL A 40 8.13 -23.72 -6.30
CA VAL A 40 7.22 -23.71 -7.46
C VAL A 40 6.01 -22.87 -7.08
N LEU A 41 5.80 -21.78 -7.82
CA LEU A 41 4.65 -20.92 -7.61
C LEU A 41 3.39 -21.60 -8.13
N HIS A 42 2.47 -21.92 -7.21
CA HIS A 42 1.12 -22.34 -7.55
C HIS A 42 0.19 -21.12 -7.45
N VAL A 43 -0.08 -20.50 -8.60
CA VAL A 43 -1.07 -19.43 -8.68
C VAL A 43 -2.45 -20.05 -8.54
N PRO A 44 -3.28 -19.65 -7.54
CA PRO A 44 -4.64 -20.15 -7.41
C PRO A 44 -5.47 -19.84 -8.66
N THR A 45 -6.37 -20.73 -8.99
CA THR A 45 -7.37 -20.51 -10.05
C THR A 45 -8.60 -19.80 -9.48
N TRP A 46 -9.32 -19.07 -10.32
CA TRP A 46 -10.58 -18.44 -9.96
C TRP A 46 -11.57 -18.46 -11.11
N THR A 47 -12.84 -18.37 -10.77
CA THR A 47 -13.93 -18.17 -11.72
C THR A 47 -14.42 -16.74 -11.66
N ARG A 48 -14.87 -16.19 -12.78
CA ARG A 48 -15.48 -14.86 -12.88
C ARG A 48 -16.89 -14.98 -13.42
N THR A 49 -17.86 -14.36 -12.75
CA THR A 49 -19.27 -14.37 -13.13
C THR A 49 -19.85 -12.97 -12.96
N GLN A 50 -20.66 -12.53 -13.92
CA GLN A 50 -21.46 -11.31 -13.79
C GLN A 50 -22.77 -11.65 -13.08
N LEU A 51 -23.07 -10.94 -11.98
CA LEU A 51 -24.33 -11.06 -11.26
C LEU A 51 -25.44 -10.27 -11.97
N ALA A 52 -26.71 -10.64 -11.72
CA ALA A 52 -27.86 -10.01 -12.35
C ALA A 52 -27.96 -8.49 -12.06
N ASN A 53 -27.48 -8.03 -10.90
CA ASN A 53 -27.44 -6.63 -10.52
C ASN A 53 -26.29 -5.81 -11.16
N GLY A 54 -25.40 -6.45 -11.91
CA GLY A 54 -24.28 -5.80 -12.59
C GLY A 54 -22.94 -5.91 -11.86
N ALA A 55 -22.89 -6.42 -10.62
CA ALA A 55 -21.63 -6.66 -9.91
C ALA A 55 -20.86 -7.85 -10.51
N THR A 56 -19.55 -7.79 -10.50
CA THR A 56 -18.69 -8.90 -10.89
C THR A 56 -18.36 -9.74 -9.66
N LEU A 57 -18.65 -11.05 -9.69
CA LEU A 57 -18.27 -12.01 -8.67
C LEU A 57 -17.06 -12.82 -9.13
N ILE A 58 -16.04 -12.89 -8.29
CA ILE A 58 -14.83 -13.70 -8.50
C ILE A 58 -14.71 -14.67 -7.32
N VAL A 59 -14.56 -15.98 -7.62
CA VAL A 59 -14.46 -17.02 -6.59
C VAL A 59 -13.21 -17.85 -6.82
N SER A 60 -12.40 -18.02 -5.76
CA SER A 60 -11.24 -18.93 -5.73
C SER A 60 -11.39 -19.92 -4.58
N GLU A 61 -11.39 -21.21 -4.93
CA GLU A 61 -11.54 -22.30 -3.95
C GLU A 61 -10.22 -22.56 -3.22
N ARG A 62 -10.30 -22.73 -1.89
CA ARG A 62 -9.17 -23.12 -1.04
C ARG A 62 -9.64 -23.85 0.20
N HIS A 63 -9.45 -25.20 0.22
CA HIS A 63 -10.02 -26.10 1.24
C HIS A 63 -9.03 -26.53 2.34
N ASN A 64 -7.84 -25.92 2.43
CA ASN A 64 -6.84 -26.28 3.43
C ASN A 64 -7.16 -25.80 4.85
N LEU A 65 -7.99 -24.78 5.00
CA LEU A 65 -8.52 -24.25 6.25
C LEU A 65 -10.00 -23.92 6.08
N PRO A 66 -10.84 -24.09 7.11
CA PRO A 66 -12.28 -23.78 7.04
C PRO A 66 -12.54 -22.26 7.15
N LEU A 67 -11.87 -21.47 6.33
CA LEU A 67 -11.94 -20.00 6.31
C LEU A 67 -12.41 -19.50 4.95
N VAL A 68 -13.18 -18.42 4.97
CA VAL A 68 -13.61 -17.69 3.77
C VAL A 68 -13.31 -16.22 3.94
N SER A 69 -12.57 -15.64 3.01
CA SER A 69 -12.39 -14.20 2.84
C SER A 69 -13.43 -13.68 1.86
N PHE A 70 -14.11 -12.63 2.23
CA PHE A 70 -15.05 -11.89 1.41
C PHE A 70 -14.61 -10.44 1.29
N SER A 71 -14.65 -9.89 0.09
CA SER A 71 -14.39 -8.48 -0.16
C SER A 71 -15.32 -7.96 -1.25
N ILE A 72 -15.92 -6.79 -1.03
CA ILE A 72 -16.49 -5.97 -2.10
C ILE A 72 -15.54 -4.81 -2.33
N THR A 73 -15.06 -4.66 -3.55
CA THR A 73 -14.26 -3.51 -3.99
C THR A 73 -15.08 -2.68 -4.95
N PHE A 74 -15.23 -1.41 -4.64
CA PHE A 74 -15.90 -0.41 -5.47
C PHE A 74 -14.85 0.35 -6.26
N LEU A 75 -14.94 0.32 -7.59
CA LEU A 75 -14.06 1.07 -8.47
C LEU A 75 -14.32 2.57 -8.35
N GLY A 76 -13.25 3.36 -8.33
CA GLY A 76 -13.26 4.78 -8.00
C GLY A 76 -13.26 4.98 -6.47
N GLY A 77 -12.89 6.18 -6.05
CA GLY A 77 -12.79 6.50 -4.63
C GLY A 77 -13.05 7.97 -4.38
N SER A 78 -12.42 8.52 -3.34
CA SER A 78 -12.58 9.93 -2.99
C SER A 78 -12.26 10.88 -4.15
N ASN A 79 -11.28 10.53 -5.00
CA ASN A 79 -10.89 11.38 -6.12
C ASN A 79 -11.99 11.56 -7.18
N GLN A 80 -12.86 10.57 -7.35
CA GLN A 80 -13.94 10.58 -8.35
C GLN A 80 -15.29 11.00 -7.78
N PHE A 81 -15.51 10.78 -6.48
CA PHE A 81 -16.85 10.89 -5.88
C PHE A 81 -16.97 11.93 -4.78
N GLU A 82 -15.88 12.48 -4.24
CA GLU A 82 -15.96 13.52 -3.23
C GLU A 82 -16.06 14.91 -3.86
N PRO A 83 -17.04 15.74 -3.47
CA PRO A 83 -17.00 17.16 -3.75
C PRO A 83 -15.80 17.82 -3.06
N ALA A 84 -15.10 18.73 -3.74
CA ALA A 84 -13.92 19.40 -3.18
C ALA A 84 -14.18 20.06 -1.80
N ALA A 85 -15.35 20.69 -1.61
CA ALA A 85 -15.75 21.32 -0.35
C ALA A 85 -16.12 20.32 0.77
N ARG A 86 -16.21 19.03 0.49
CA ARG A 86 -16.61 17.94 1.40
C ARG A 86 -15.57 16.84 1.46
N ARG A 87 -14.29 17.16 1.23
CA ARG A 87 -13.20 16.20 1.34
C ARG A 87 -13.22 15.52 2.70
N GLY A 88 -13.18 14.18 2.69
CA GLY A 88 -13.32 13.33 3.87
C GLY A 88 -14.70 12.65 3.99
N VAL A 89 -15.71 13.07 3.20
CA VAL A 89 -17.03 12.43 3.26
C VAL A 89 -16.98 10.94 2.93
N ALA A 90 -16.14 10.53 1.99
CA ALA A 90 -15.98 9.13 1.59
C ALA A 90 -15.50 8.25 2.75
N SER A 91 -14.42 8.64 3.41
CA SER A 91 -13.87 7.89 4.55
C SER A 91 -14.81 7.93 5.75
N MET A 92 -15.48 9.05 6.01
CA MET A 92 -16.49 9.16 7.06
C MET A 92 -17.70 8.26 6.78
N THR A 93 -18.18 8.22 5.53
CA THR A 93 -19.29 7.33 5.15
C THR A 93 -18.90 5.86 5.34
N ALA A 94 -17.71 5.46 4.92
CA ALA A 94 -17.22 4.10 5.15
C ALA A 94 -17.18 3.74 6.64
N SER A 95 -16.67 4.64 7.48
CA SER A 95 -16.62 4.43 8.93
C SER A 95 -18.03 4.38 9.57
N MET A 96 -18.99 5.10 9.01
CA MET A 96 -20.37 5.13 9.52
C MET A 96 -21.18 3.86 9.20
N LEU A 97 -20.73 2.98 8.30
CA LEU A 97 -21.42 1.73 7.97
C LEU A 97 -21.60 0.81 9.20
N THR A 98 -20.68 0.89 10.17
CA THR A 98 -20.73 0.08 11.40
C THR A 98 -21.51 0.71 12.54
N GLU A 99 -21.97 1.96 12.40
CA GLU A 99 -22.56 2.73 13.51
C GLU A 99 -24.08 2.49 13.69
N GLY A 100 -24.73 1.79 12.76
CA GLY A 100 -26.12 1.37 12.90
C GLY A 100 -26.85 1.16 11.58
N THR A 101 -27.80 0.26 11.62
CA THR A 101 -28.71 -0.07 10.51
C THR A 101 -30.16 0.13 10.96
N THR A 102 -31.11 -0.10 10.06
CA THR A 102 -32.55 -0.10 10.41
C THR A 102 -32.93 -1.23 11.38
N THR A 103 -32.07 -2.26 11.53
CA THR A 103 -32.36 -3.45 12.35
C THR A 103 -31.48 -3.56 13.59
N LYS A 104 -30.32 -2.88 13.64
CA LYS A 104 -29.34 -3.00 14.73
C LYS A 104 -28.65 -1.67 15.02
N THR A 105 -28.34 -1.44 16.28
CA THR A 105 -27.42 -0.39 16.71
C THR A 105 -25.97 -0.78 16.39
N GLY A 106 -25.01 0.19 16.45
CA GLY A 106 -23.60 -0.09 16.29
C GLY A 106 -23.06 -1.13 17.29
N ASP A 107 -23.45 -1.03 18.55
CA ASP A 107 -23.08 -2.01 19.58
C ASP A 107 -23.61 -3.41 19.25
N GLN A 108 -24.86 -3.52 18.83
CA GLN A 108 -25.44 -4.81 18.41
C GLN A 108 -24.75 -5.40 17.17
N ILE A 109 -24.30 -4.57 16.24
CA ILE A 109 -23.49 -5.01 15.09
C ILE A 109 -22.15 -5.55 15.59
N SER A 110 -21.47 -4.80 16.47
CA SER A 110 -20.18 -5.21 17.05
C SER A 110 -20.30 -6.53 17.81
N ASP A 111 -21.28 -6.67 18.70
CA ASP A 111 -21.51 -7.89 19.48
C ASP A 111 -21.81 -9.09 18.58
N ALA A 112 -22.67 -8.90 17.56
CA ALA A 112 -23.02 -9.97 16.64
C ALA A 112 -21.79 -10.47 15.84
N LEU A 113 -20.91 -9.55 15.38
CA LEU A 113 -19.68 -9.91 14.69
C LEU A 113 -18.68 -10.60 15.62
N GLN A 114 -18.54 -10.15 16.86
CA GLN A 114 -17.68 -10.80 17.87
C GLN A 114 -18.14 -12.23 18.19
N LEU A 115 -19.45 -12.46 18.33
CA LEU A 115 -20.02 -13.81 18.53
C LEU A 115 -19.73 -14.74 17.34
N LEU A 116 -19.62 -14.20 16.11
CA LEU A 116 -19.26 -14.96 14.93
C LEU A 116 -17.73 -15.12 14.79
N GLY A 117 -16.93 -14.54 15.68
CA GLY A 117 -15.46 -14.59 15.67
C GLY A 117 -14.84 -13.81 14.50
N THR A 118 -15.45 -12.71 14.10
CA THR A 118 -15.03 -11.89 12.95
C THR A 118 -15.17 -10.40 13.21
N GLY A 119 -14.64 -9.60 12.30
CA GLY A 119 -14.83 -8.16 12.22
C GLY A 119 -14.94 -7.73 10.77
N VAL A 120 -15.54 -6.58 10.54
CA VAL A 120 -15.70 -5.98 9.21
C VAL A 120 -14.86 -4.73 9.11
N ALA A 121 -14.14 -4.59 8.01
CA ALA A 121 -13.41 -3.37 7.66
C ALA A 121 -14.05 -2.71 6.44
N ALA A 122 -14.31 -1.41 6.55
CA ALA A 122 -14.78 -0.57 5.46
C ALA A 122 -13.87 0.64 5.30
N ASN A 123 -13.47 0.94 4.07
CA ASN A 123 -12.62 2.07 3.74
C ASN A 123 -12.93 2.58 2.34
N VAL A 124 -12.75 3.89 2.13
CA VAL A 124 -12.71 4.49 0.79
C VAL A 124 -11.42 5.27 0.65
N SER A 125 -10.55 4.78 -0.22
CA SER A 125 -9.28 5.40 -0.57
C SER A 125 -9.44 6.40 -1.73
N ALA A 126 -8.32 6.85 -2.30
CA ALA A 126 -8.32 7.79 -3.41
C ALA A 126 -9.00 7.24 -4.68
N GLU A 127 -8.82 5.95 -5.00
CA GLU A 127 -9.25 5.36 -6.28
C GLU A 127 -10.14 4.12 -6.14
N GLU A 128 -10.39 3.67 -4.92
CA GLU A 128 -11.26 2.52 -4.65
C GLU A 128 -11.83 2.57 -3.23
N GLY A 129 -12.94 1.88 -3.03
CA GLY A 129 -13.46 1.58 -1.70
C GLY A 129 -13.53 0.09 -1.48
N THR A 130 -13.41 -0.34 -0.23
CA THR A 130 -13.47 -1.75 0.16
C THR A 130 -14.40 -1.96 1.34
N LEU A 131 -15.07 -3.10 1.34
CA LEU A 131 -15.84 -3.63 2.47
C LEU A 131 -15.51 -5.11 2.56
N ASN A 132 -14.84 -5.54 3.62
CA ASN A 132 -14.30 -6.89 3.69
C ASN A 132 -14.36 -7.52 5.09
N PHE A 133 -14.36 -8.87 5.11
CA PHE A 133 -14.21 -9.67 6.32
C PHE A 133 -13.56 -11.01 6.03
N VAL A 134 -13.11 -11.70 7.09
CA VAL A 134 -12.75 -13.12 7.06
C VAL A 134 -13.58 -13.82 8.13
N SER A 135 -14.23 -14.91 7.78
CA SER A 135 -14.99 -15.73 8.71
C SER A 135 -14.66 -17.22 8.54
N THR A 136 -15.11 -18.05 9.49
CA THR A 136 -15.15 -19.48 9.24
C THR A 136 -16.20 -19.78 8.17
N ALA A 137 -16.01 -20.87 7.40
CA ALA A 137 -16.98 -21.31 6.38
C ALA A 137 -18.37 -21.57 6.99
N LYS A 138 -18.42 -22.00 8.27
CA LYS A 138 -19.68 -22.18 9.02
C LYS A 138 -20.43 -20.87 9.24
N ASN A 139 -19.74 -19.78 9.54
CA ASN A 139 -20.32 -18.50 9.90
C ASN A 139 -20.44 -17.53 8.71
N PHE A 140 -20.03 -17.94 7.52
CA PHE A 140 -19.96 -17.09 6.34
C PHE A 140 -21.31 -16.42 6.00
N ASP A 141 -22.37 -17.20 5.88
CA ASP A 141 -23.70 -16.67 5.52
C ASP A 141 -24.25 -15.71 6.57
N ALA A 142 -24.04 -16.02 7.87
CA ALA A 142 -24.48 -15.15 8.97
C ALA A 142 -23.70 -13.83 8.98
N THR A 143 -22.39 -13.87 8.76
CA THR A 143 -21.56 -12.67 8.65
C THR A 143 -21.94 -11.84 7.43
N LEU A 144 -22.13 -12.49 6.29
CA LEU A 144 -22.52 -11.82 5.04
C LEU A 144 -23.89 -11.12 5.17
N ALA A 145 -24.83 -11.70 5.91
CA ALA A 145 -26.12 -11.07 6.17
C ALA A 145 -25.97 -9.75 6.99
N ILE A 146 -25.08 -9.73 7.99
CA ILE A 146 -24.78 -8.49 8.76
C ILE A 146 -24.13 -7.46 7.84
N VAL A 147 -23.14 -7.85 7.04
CA VAL A 147 -22.43 -6.95 6.11
C VAL A 147 -23.38 -6.38 5.06
N SER A 148 -24.31 -7.21 4.55
CA SER A 148 -25.35 -6.76 3.63
C SER A 148 -26.27 -5.72 4.28
N ASP A 149 -26.71 -5.94 5.52
CA ASP A 149 -27.53 -5.00 6.28
C ASP A 149 -26.77 -3.68 6.53
N MET A 150 -25.50 -3.75 6.93
CA MET A 150 -24.62 -2.57 7.06
C MET A 150 -24.52 -1.79 5.76
N MET A 151 -24.32 -2.45 4.63
CA MET A 151 -24.14 -1.80 3.34
C MET A 151 -25.44 -1.21 2.78
N LEU A 152 -26.56 -1.88 2.95
CA LEU A 152 -27.82 -1.52 2.29
C LEU A 152 -28.76 -0.69 3.17
N ASN A 153 -28.70 -0.87 4.48
CA ASN A 153 -29.66 -0.33 5.44
C ASN A 153 -29.05 0.57 6.51
N SER A 154 -27.83 1.10 6.28
CA SER A 154 -27.20 2.06 7.21
C SER A 154 -28.08 3.26 7.49
N THR A 155 -28.21 3.63 8.76
CA THR A 155 -29.03 4.77 9.21
C THR A 155 -28.25 6.05 9.40
N PHE A 156 -26.92 5.95 9.50
CA PHE A 156 -26.01 7.08 9.74
C PHE A 156 -26.46 7.96 10.91
N PRO A 157 -26.42 7.46 12.17
CA PRO A 157 -26.89 8.20 13.33
C PRO A 157 -26.13 9.51 13.50
N ALA A 158 -26.85 10.59 13.80
CA ALA A 158 -26.26 11.93 13.87
C ALA A 158 -25.21 12.06 14.99
N ASP A 159 -25.44 11.45 16.15
CA ASP A 159 -24.52 11.42 17.28
C ASP A 159 -23.21 10.65 16.94
N ALA A 160 -23.32 9.55 16.19
CA ALA A 160 -22.16 8.80 15.70
C ALA A 160 -21.33 9.64 14.72
N LEU A 161 -21.99 10.40 13.83
CA LEU A 161 -21.28 11.32 12.91
C LEU A 161 -20.53 12.39 13.70
N GLU A 162 -21.11 12.96 14.75
CA GLU A 162 -20.42 13.98 15.55
C GLU A 162 -19.24 13.40 16.35
N ARG A 163 -19.37 12.18 16.91
CA ARG A 163 -18.27 11.46 17.54
C ARG A 163 -17.12 11.21 16.54
N LEU A 164 -17.45 10.76 15.32
CA LEU A 164 -16.47 10.53 14.25
C LEU A 164 -15.81 11.83 13.80
N ARG A 165 -16.59 12.90 13.63
CA ARG A 165 -16.08 14.24 13.31
C ARG A 165 -15.08 14.70 14.36
N GLY A 166 -15.41 14.62 15.64
CA GLY A 166 -14.51 14.98 16.73
C GLY A 166 -13.19 14.23 16.67
N ARG A 167 -13.22 12.91 16.51
CA ARG A 167 -12.01 12.07 16.34
C ARG A 167 -11.19 12.49 15.11
N THR A 168 -11.85 12.74 13.99
CA THR A 168 -11.18 13.14 12.74
C THR A 168 -10.48 14.48 12.89
N LEU A 169 -11.11 15.47 13.54
CA LEU A 169 -10.50 16.78 13.79
C LEU A 169 -9.28 16.68 14.73
N VAL A 170 -9.36 15.86 15.77
CA VAL A 170 -8.20 15.58 16.65
C VAL A 170 -7.05 14.94 15.85
N ASN A 171 -7.35 13.94 15.03
CA ASN A 171 -6.34 13.29 14.18
C ASN A 171 -5.69 14.26 13.20
N LEU A 172 -6.45 15.17 12.58
CA LEU A 172 -5.92 16.20 11.70
C LEU A 172 -5.01 17.18 12.44
N THR A 173 -5.37 17.55 13.67
CA THR A 173 -4.52 18.40 14.52
C THR A 173 -3.21 17.71 14.86
N GLN A 174 -3.27 16.45 15.31
CA GLN A 174 -2.07 15.66 15.63
C GLN A 174 -1.18 15.42 14.41
N ALA A 175 -1.78 15.25 13.22
CA ALA A 175 -1.05 15.06 11.96
C ALA A 175 -0.12 16.25 11.63
N LYS A 176 -0.49 17.47 12.02
CA LYS A 176 0.34 18.68 11.85
C LYS A 176 1.65 18.63 12.66
N ASP A 177 1.67 17.82 13.72
CA ASP A 177 2.85 17.62 14.58
C ASP A 177 3.76 16.46 14.12
N GLN A 178 3.34 15.69 13.13
CA GLN A 178 4.09 14.57 12.60
C GLN A 178 4.88 14.95 11.33
N PRO A 179 6.22 15.09 11.39
CA PRO A 179 7.03 15.53 10.24
C PRO A 179 6.88 14.61 9.01
N THR A 180 6.66 13.30 9.24
CA THR A 180 6.45 12.33 8.16
C THR A 180 5.14 12.58 7.41
N VAL A 181 4.07 12.90 8.12
CA VAL A 181 2.75 13.21 7.53
C VAL A 181 2.81 14.55 6.80
N VAL A 182 3.36 15.57 7.45
CA VAL A 182 3.55 16.89 6.83
C VAL A 182 4.38 16.77 5.56
N GLY A 183 5.53 16.09 5.62
CA GLY A 183 6.41 15.91 4.46
C GLY A 183 5.74 15.21 3.29
N ALA A 184 4.94 14.16 3.55
CA ALA A 184 4.19 13.45 2.51
C ALA A 184 3.09 14.32 1.87
N GLN A 185 2.35 15.09 2.68
CA GLN A 185 1.29 15.99 2.19
C GLN A 185 1.85 17.14 1.35
N VAL A 186 2.91 17.77 1.85
CA VAL A 186 3.60 18.85 1.14
C VAL A 186 4.20 18.34 -0.17
N PHE A 187 4.85 17.17 -0.15
CA PHE A 187 5.40 16.55 -1.35
C PHE A 187 4.33 16.28 -2.40
N ALA A 188 3.18 15.72 -2.00
CA ALA A 188 2.06 15.51 -2.90
C ALA A 188 1.54 16.83 -3.50
N LYS A 189 1.38 17.87 -2.69
CA LYS A 189 0.94 19.19 -3.17
C LYS A 189 1.93 19.81 -4.17
N ILE A 190 3.25 19.71 -3.90
CA ILE A 190 4.28 20.24 -4.81
C ILE A 190 4.27 19.50 -6.16
N LEU A 191 4.08 18.16 -6.15
CA LEU A 191 4.08 17.37 -7.37
C LEU A 191 2.81 17.55 -8.21
N TYR A 192 1.65 17.62 -7.54
CA TYR A 192 0.36 17.51 -8.22
C TYR A 192 -0.41 18.84 -8.26
N GLY A 193 -0.09 19.79 -7.38
CA GLY A 193 -0.82 21.05 -7.27
C GLY A 193 -2.22 20.87 -6.64
N ASP A 194 -2.88 22.00 -6.37
CA ASP A 194 -4.19 22.01 -5.72
C ASP A 194 -5.34 21.56 -6.65
N ALA A 195 -5.17 21.69 -7.96
CA ALA A 195 -6.19 21.30 -8.93
C ALA A 195 -6.28 19.78 -9.14
N HIS A 196 -5.18 19.05 -8.95
CA HIS A 196 -5.13 17.61 -9.14
C HIS A 196 -5.55 16.88 -7.86
N PRO A 197 -6.44 15.85 -7.92
CA PRO A 197 -6.91 15.13 -6.74
C PRO A 197 -5.80 14.55 -5.85
N TYR A 198 -4.66 14.15 -6.44
CA TYR A 198 -3.53 13.61 -5.67
C TYR A 198 -2.79 14.66 -4.84
N GLY A 199 -2.91 15.95 -5.17
CA GLY A 199 -2.38 17.06 -4.38
C GLY A 199 -3.33 17.58 -3.31
N GLN A 200 -4.61 17.17 -3.38
CA GLN A 200 -5.64 17.62 -2.44
C GLN A 200 -5.64 16.78 -1.17
N ARG A 201 -6.08 17.37 -0.07
CA ARG A 201 -6.13 16.73 1.24
C ARG A 201 -7.45 17.01 1.97
N VAL A 202 -7.75 16.21 2.97
CA VAL A 202 -8.82 16.46 3.94
C VAL A 202 -8.35 17.59 4.86
N THR A 203 -9.21 18.57 5.11
CA THR A 203 -8.94 19.72 5.97
C THR A 203 -9.96 19.83 7.10
N GLU A 204 -9.62 20.56 8.16
CA GLU A 204 -10.59 20.82 9.23
C GLU A 204 -11.85 21.52 8.68
N THR A 205 -11.69 22.45 7.74
CA THR A 205 -12.82 23.14 7.10
C THR A 205 -13.71 22.17 6.35
N SER A 206 -13.14 21.27 5.54
CA SER A 206 -13.94 20.29 4.79
C SER A 206 -14.67 19.33 5.73
N VAL A 207 -14.01 18.84 6.79
CA VAL A 207 -14.62 17.93 7.79
C VAL A 207 -15.74 18.60 8.58
N LYS A 208 -15.57 19.85 9.01
CA LYS A 208 -16.60 20.63 9.69
C LYS A 208 -17.83 20.89 8.81
N ALA A 209 -17.62 21.00 7.50
CA ALA A 209 -18.69 21.25 6.53
C ALA A 209 -19.50 19.99 6.14
N ILE A 210 -19.03 18.77 6.42
CA ILE A 210 -19.75 17.53 6.09
C ILE A 210 -21.01 17.43 6.97
N THR A 211 -22.16 17.24 6.34
CA THR A 211 -23.44 17.00 6.99
C THR A 211 -23.82 15.51 6.93
N ARG A 212 -24.84 15.11 7.71
CA ARG A 212 -25.44 13.77 7.59
C ARG A 212 -26.01 13.53 6.19
N ASP A 213 -26.59 14.55 5.59
CA ASP A 213 -27.14 14.46 4.23
C ASP A 213 -26.06 14.25 3.18
N ASP A 214 -24.86 14.85 3.36
CA ASP A 214 -23.71 14.57 2.50
C ASP A 214 -23.28 13.09 2.60
N VAL A 215 -23.27 12.51 3.83
CA VAL A 215 -22.97 11.09 4.04
C VAL A 215 -24.00 10.19 3.35
N VAL A 216 -25.28 10.47 3.51
CA VAL A 216 -26.38 9.72 2.85
C VAL A 216 -26.29 9.85 1.33
N ALA A 217 -26.02 11.05 0.82
CA ALA A 217 -25.89 11.30 -0.61
C ALA A 217 -24.67 10.54 -1.20
N PHE A 218 -23.53 10.61 -0.50
CA PHE A 218 -22.33 9.86 -0.91
C PHE A 218 -22.60 8.35 -0.91
N HIS A 219 -23.17 7.82 0.16
CA HIS A 219 -23.51 6.40 0.26
C HIS A 219 -24.39 5.96 -0.92
N LYS A 220 -25.46 6.67 -1.18
CA LYS A 220 -26.39 6.37 -2.28
C LYS A 220 -25.73 6.42 -3.65
N ALA A 221 -24.82 7.37 -3.88
CA ALA A 221 -24.14 7.53 -5.15
C ALA A 221 -23.00 6.51 -5.35
N TYR A 222 -22.32 6.13 -4.26
CA TYR A 222 -21.08 5.38 -4.31
C TYR A 222 -21.26 3.86 -4.24
N TYR A 223 -22.05 3.35 -3.30
CA TYR A 223 -22.20 1.91 -3.04
C TYR A 223 -23.14 1.24 -4.05
N GLN A 224 -22.72 1.24 -5.32
CA GLN A 224 -23.53 0.78 -6.45
C GLN A 224 -22.94 -0.48 -7.11
N PRO A 225 -23.77 -1.48 -7.51
CA PRO A 225 -23.28 -2.77 -8.01
C PRO A 225 -22.57 -2.69 -9.35
N GLY A 226 -22.90 -1.76 -10.24
CA GLY A 226 -22.26 -1.63 -11.55
C GLY A 226 -20.77 -1.32 -11.51
N ARG A 227 -20.24 -0.85 -10.37
CA ARG A 227 -18.81 -0.62 -10.13
C ARG A 227 -18.20 -1.60 -9.13
N ALA A 228 -18.95 -2.59 -8.65
CA ALA A 228 -18.52 -3.49 -7.59
C ALA A 228 -17.88 -4.76 -8.14
N ILE A 229 -16.78 -5.14 -7.50
CA ILE A 229 -16.09 -6.41 -7.69
C ILE A 229 -16.17 -7.14 -6.36
N ILE A 230 -16.87 -8.26 -6.34
CA ILE A 230 -17.02 -9.12 -5.17
C ILE A 230 -16.01 -10.26 -5.32
N THR A 231 -15.13 -10.43 -4.34
CA THR A 231 -14.13 -11.50 -4.32
C THR A 231 -14.40 -12.42 -3.13
N VAL A 232 -14.57 -13.71 -3.38
CA VAL A 232 -14.76 -14.76 -2.36
C VAL A 232 -13.65 -15.78 -2.50
N VAL A 233 -12.86 -15.98 -1.45
CA VAL A 233 -11.72 -16.91 -1.47
C VAL A 233 -11.76 -17.78 -0.24
N GLY A 234 -11.73 -19.10 -0.40
CA GLY A 234 -11.65 -20.00 0.75
C GLY A 234 -12.39 -21.30 0.60
N ASP A 235 -12.82 -21.85 1.74
CA ASP A 235 -13.52 -23.15 1.84
C ASP A 235 -14.98 -23.03 1.39
N THR A 236 -15.15 -22.84 0.08
CA THR A 236 -16.43 -22.73 -0.61
C THR A 236 -16.27 -23.19 -2.05
N THR A 237 -17.39 -23.32 -2.78
CA THR A 237 -17.41 -23.54 -4.24
C THR A 237 -18.01 -22.36 -4.96
N PRO A 238 -17.77 -22.16 -6.27
CA PRO A 238 -18.37 -21.06 -7.05
C PRO A 238 -19.89 -21.03 -6.99
N LEU A 239 -20.55 -22.18 -7.01
CA LEU A 239 -22.01 -22.29 -6.91
C LEU A 239 -22.52 -21.86 -5.54
N LYS A 240 -21.88 -22.33 -4.46
CA LYS A 240 -22.25 -21.99 -3.09
C LYS A 240 -22.00 -20.49 -2.82
N ALA A 241 -20.83 -20.00 -3.16
CA ALA A 241 -20.49 -18.59 -3.00
C ALA A 241 -21.47 -17.68 -3.74
N LYS A 242 -21.79 -18.01 -5.02
CA LYS A 242 -22.77 -17.27 -5.82
C LYS A 242 -24.14 -17.25 -5.16
N ALA A 243 -24.64 -18.40 -4.72
CA ALA A 243 -25.96 -18.50 -4.07
C ALA A 243 -26.02 -17.67 -2.76
N SER A 244 -24.97 -17.74 -1.91
CA SER A 244 -24.87 -16.97 -0.69
C SER A 244 -24.86 -15.46 -0.96
N VAL A 245 -24.04 -15.01 -1.94
CA VAL A 245 -23.94 -13.61 -2.32
C VAL A 245 -25.24 -13.08 -2.91
N GLU A 246 -25.84 -13.79 -3.85
CA GLU A 246 -27.13 -13.38 -4.46
C GLU A 246 -28.26 -13.32 -3.44
N LYS A 247 -28.30 -14.25 -2.49
CA LYS A 247 -29.27 -14.24 -1.40
C LYS A 247 -29.08 -13.03 -0.48
N ALA A 248 -27.86 -12.80 -0.02
CA ALA A 248 -27.56 -11.70 0.91
C ALA A 248 -27.74 -10.32 0.27
N LEU A 249 -27.41 -10.16 -1.00
CA LEU A 249 -27.46 -8.91 -1.74
C LEU A 249 -28.71 -8.79 -2.65
N ALA A 250 -29.76 -9.56 -2.42
CA ALA A 250 -30.96 -9.59 -3.27
C ALA A 250 -31.65 -8.20 -3.40
N ALA A 251 -31.60 -7.39 -2.33
CA ALA A 251 -32.13 -6.02 -2.35
C ALA A 251 -31.22 -5.00 -3.04
N TRP A 252 -29.99 -5.37 -3.39
CA TRP A 252 -29.04 -4.50 -4.07
C TRP A 252 -29.31 -4.47 -5.59
N THR A 253 -30.20 -3.59 -5.99
CA THR A 253 -30.69 -3.52 -7.35
C THR A 253 -29.66 -2.93 -8.31
N LYS A 254 -29.79 -3.24 -9.61
CA LYS A 254 -28.91 -2.74 -10.66
C LYS A 254 -28.79 -1.21 -10.63
N GLY A 255 -27.57 -0.69 -10.70
CA GLY A 255 -27.27 0.74 -10.70
C GLY A 255 -25.78 1.03 -10.72
N GLY A 256 -25.47 2.30 -10.98
CA GLY A 256 -24.11 2.84 -11.01
C GLY A 256 -23.30 2.46 -12.24
N ASP A 257 -22.51 3.43 -12.69
CA ASP A 257 -21.59 3.27 -13.81
C ASP A 257 -20.16 3.09 -13.31
N LYS A 258 -19.29 2.53 -14.15
CA LYS A 258 -17.85 2.51 -13.87
C LYS A 258 -17.33 3.94 -13.86
N PRO A 259 -16.45 4.31 -12.90
CA PRO A 259 -15.91 5.65 -12.83
C PRO A 259 -14.93 5.91 -13.98
N SER A 260 -14.86 7.18 -14.41
CA SER A 260 -13.75 7.68 -15.20
C SER A 260 -12.56 7.99 -14.30
N PHE A 261 -11.36 7.74 -14.82
CA PHE A 261 -10.09 8.08 -14.18
C PHE A 261 -9.32 9.14 -14.97
N ASP A 262 -10.06 10.05 -15.62
CA ASP A 262 -9.48 11.20 -16.30
C ASP A 262 -9.10 12.24 -15.25
N TYR A 263 -7.81 12.51 -15.18
CA TYR A 263 -7.26 13.46 -14.21
C TYR A 263 -6.82 14.76 -14.90
N PRO A 264 -6.82 15.90 -14.18
CA PRO A 264 -6.23 17.12 -14.68
C PRO A 264 -4.76 16.92 -15.07
N LYS A 265 -4.27 17.74 -15.99
CA LYS A 265 -2.84 17.75 -16.32
C LYS A 265 -2.03 18.12 -15.09
N LEU A 266 -0.86 17.48 -14.95
CA LEU A 266 0.09 17.86 -13.92
C LEU A 266 0.64 19.27 -14.17
N PRO A 267 1.05 19.97 -13.09
CA PRO A 267 1.85 21.18 -13.23
C PRO A 267 3.12 20.91 -14.05
N GLU A 268 3.62 21.93 -14.71
CA GLU A 268 4.93 21.84 -15.38
C GLU A 268 6.03 21.53 -14.36
N LEU A 269 6.97 20.66 -14.75
CA LEU A 269 8.11 20.34 -13.92
C LEU A 269 8.94 21.61 -13.68
N GLN A 270 9.19 21.91 -12.40
CA GLN A 270 10.04 23.02 -12.00
C GLN A 270 11.49 22.56 -11.88
N PRO A 271 12.48 23.42 -12.11
CA PRO A 271 13.87 23.11 -11.79
C PRO A 271 14.03 22.59 -10.36
N ALA A 272 15.01 21.71 -10.16
CA ALA A 272 15.25 21.09 -8.86
C ALA A 272 15.34 22.12 -7.74
N LYS A 273 14.59 21.89 -6.67
CA LYS A 273 14.42 22.83 -5.56
C LYS A 273 14.26 22.12 -4.23
N ILE A 274 14.87 22.68 -3.19
CA ILE A 274 14.64 22.27 -1.81
C ILE A 274 13.47 23.08 -1.24
N TYR A 275 12.42 22.40 -0.84
CA TYR A 275 11.28 22.94 -0.11
C TYR A 275 11.46 22.63 1.37
N LEU A 276 11.81 23.61 2.16
CA LEU A 276 12.09 23.45 3.59
C LEU A 276 10.87 23.86 4.41
N VAL A 277 10.34 22.90 5.16
CA VAL A 277 9.28 23.12 6.17
C VAL A 277 9.94 23.16 7.54
N ASP A 278 9.72 24.28 8.26
CA ASP A 278 10.24 24.44 9.60
C ASP A 278 9.46 23.61 10.62
N LYS A 279 10.18 22.79 11.40
CA LYS A 279 9.68 22.04 12.56
C LYS A 279 10.64 22.22 13.73
N PRO A 280 10.50 23.29 14.52
CA PRO A 280 11.41 23.60 15.61
C PRO A 280 11.54 22.44 16.61
N GLY A 281 12.76 22.14 17.03
CA GLY A 281 13.07 21.07 17.99
C GLY A 281 12.98 19.65 17.44
N ALA A 282 12.79 19.47 16.11
CA ALA A 282 12.78 18.15 15.51
C ALA A 282 14.15 17.44 15.65
N ALA A 283 14.17 16.25 16.24
CA ALA A 283 15.39 15.43 16.40
C ALA A 283 15.85 14.79 15.06
N GLN A 284 14.96 14.72 14.08
CA GLN A 284 15.22 14.18 12.74
C GLN A 284 14.64 15.09 11.67
N ALA A 285 15.30 15.13 10.51
CA ALA A 285 14.75 15.71 9.30
C ALA A 285 14.11 14.63 8.44
N VAL A 286 12.89 14.86 7.93
CA VAL A 286 12.19 13.94 7.05
C VAL A 286 12.37 14.37 5.60
N PHE A 287 12.89 13.45 4.78
CA PHE A 287 13.16 13.66 3.36
C PHE A 287 12.08 13.01 2.49
N ASN A 288 11.61 13.77 1.49
CA ASN A 288 10.86 13.28 0.35
C ASN A 288 11.46 13.92 -0.90
N ILE A 289 12.19 13.12 -1.68
CA ILE A 289 12.90 13.55 -2.89
C ILE A 289 12.29 12.81 -4.07
N GLY A 290 11.82 13.51 -5.08
CA GLY A 290 11.25 12.83 -6.24
C GLY A 290 10.53 13.73 -7.23
N LEU A 291 9.74 13.11 -8.08
CA LEU A 291 9.00 13.76 -9.17
C LEU A 291 7.80 12.88 -9.58
N PRO A 292 6.86 13.40 -10.40
CA PRO A 292 5.79 12.58 -10.95
C PRO A 292 6.32 11.37 -11.71
N GLY A 293 5.69 10.22 -11.51
CA GLY A 293 6.01 8.95 -12.14
C GLY A 293 4.89 8.46 -13.06
N PRO A 294 5.04 7.29 -13.65
CA PRO A 294 4.04 6.75 -14.58
C PRO A 294 2.83 6.16 -13.87
N PRO A 295 1.68 6.04 -14.56
CA PRO A 295 0.55 5.26 -14.09
C PRO A 295 0.86 3.76 -14.10
N ARG A 296 0.02 2.94 -13.43
CA ARG A 296 0.22 1.49 -13.30
C ARG A 296 0.26 0.74 -14.64
N ASN A 297 -0.45 1.22 -15.66
CA ASN A 297 -0.51 0.59 -16.98
C ASN A 297 0.72 0.88 -17.88
N THR A 298 1.78 1.46 -17.33
CA THR A 298 3.02 1.69 -18.07
C THR A 298 3.65 0.38 -18.55
N PRO A 299 4.17 0.31 -19.80
CA PRO A 299 4.94 -0.84 -20.26
C PRO A 299 6.27 -1.00 -19.52
N ASP A 300 6.75 0.06 -18.87
CA ASP A 300 8.01 0.11 -18.13
C ASP A 300 7.91 -0.51 -16.71
N TYR A 301 6.72 -1.01 -16.32
CA TYR A 301 6.44 -1.44 -14.94
C TYR A 301 7.49 -2.42 -14.39
N PHE A 302 7.79 -3.51 -15.11
CA PHE A 302 8.73 -4.52 -14.61
C PHE A 302 10.17 -4.01 -14.52
N ALA A 303 10.61 -3.19 -15.47
CA ALA A 303 11.91 -2.54 -15.41
C ALA A 303 12.01 -1.59 -14.21
N LEU A 304 10.94 -0.81 -13.93
CA LEU A 304 10.87 0.07 -12.76
C LEU A 304 10.83 -0.70 -11.44
N GLN A 305 10.17 -1.87 -11.38
CA GLN A 305 10.19 -2.71 -10.19
C GLN A 305 11.61 -3.21 -9.88
N VAL A 306 12.33 -3.72 -10.88
CA VAL A 306 13.72 -4.18 -10.70
C VAL A 306 14.64 -3.01 -10.35
N LEU A 307 14.55 -1.87 -11.06
CA LEU A 307 15.31 -0.67 -10.78
C LEU A 307 15.11 -0.19 -9.33
N ASN A 308 13.85 -0.09 -8.91
CA ASN A 308 13.51 0.35 -7.55
C ASN A 308 14.04 -0.61 -6.48
N THR A 309 13.97 -1.92 -6.72
CA THR A 309 14.52 -2.93 -5.80
C THR A 309 16.02 -2.72 -5.58
N ILE A 310 16.77 -2.38 -6.63
CA ILE A 310 18.19 -2.04 -6.54
C ILE A 310 18.41 -0.72 -5.80
N LEU A 311 17.64 0.32 -6.11
CA LEU A 311 17.87 1.66 -5.58
C LEU A 311 17.49 1.80 -4.10
N GLY A 312 16.26 1.42 -3.73
CA GLY A 312 15.75 1.66 -2.37
C GLY A 312 14.56 0.79 -1.98
N GLY A 313 14.15 -0.19 -2.81
CA GLY A 313 12.95 -1.00 -2.61
C GLY A 313 13.13 -2.19 -1.65
N GLN A 314 14.33 -2.44 -1.17
CA GLN A 314 14.65 -3.52 -0.22
C GLN A 314 15.73 -3.11 0.76
N PHE A 315 15.92 -3.93 1.81
CA PHE A 315 16.89 -3.64 2.87
C PHE A 315 18.34 -3.52 2.35
N GLN A 316 18.76 -4.38 1.44
CA GLN A 316 20.11 -4.39 0.85
C GLN A 316 20.25 -3.48 -0.39
N SER A 317 19.35 -2.53 -0.55
CA SER A 317 19.39 -1.57 -1.65
C SER A 317 20.50 -0.55 -1.49
N ARG A 318 20.89 0.11 -2.60
CA ARG A 318 21.96 1.12 -2.62
C ARG A 318 21.76 2.21 -1.57
N LEU A 319 20.55 2.77 -1.48
CA LEU A 319 20.24 3.83 -0.51
C LEU A 319 20.45 3.36 0.93
N ASN A 320 19.95 2.18 1.30
CA ASN A 320 20.14 1.67 2.67
C ASN A 320 21.60 1.28 2.94
N ALA A 321 22.26 0.62 2.01
CA ALA A 321 23.67 0.24 2.17
C ALA A 321 24.57 1.46 2.40
N ASN A 322 24.32 2.57 1.69
CA ASN A 322 25.06 3.80 1.86
C ASN A 322 24.61 4.54 3.14
N ILE A 323 23.37 5.04 3.17
CA ILE A 323 22.94 6.04 4.16
C ILE A 323 22.74 5.42 5.55
N ARG A 324 22.25 4.17 5.60
CA ARG A 324 22.04 3.46 6.87
C ARG A 324 23.28 2.69 7.33
N GLU A 325 23.77 1.74 6.50
CA GLU A 325 24.80 0.81 6.96
C GLU A 325 26.20 1.44 7.02
N GLN A 326 26.61 2.15 5.96
CA GLN A 326 27.96 2.72 5.88
C GLN A 326 28.09 4.04 6.64
N LYS A 327 27.08 4.92 6.52
CA LYS A 327 27.13 6.27 7.11
C LYS A 327 26.44 6.38 8.46
N GLY A 328 25.47 5.54 8.77
CA GLY A 328 24.71 5.60 10.01
C GLY A 328 23.86 6.87 10.17
N TYR A 329 23.40 7.48 9.07
CA TYR A 329 22.66 8.74 9.11
C TYR A 329 21.16 8.56 9.33
N SER A 330 20.67 7.32 9.26
CA SER A 330 19.26 6.94 9.36
C SER A 330 19.11 5.53 9.91
N TYR A 331 17.95 5.24 10.50
CA TYR A 331 17.53 3.85 10.78
C TYR A 331 17.02 3.11 9.54
N GLY A 332 16.70 3.84 8.47
CA GLY A 332 16.30 3.29 7.20
C GLY A 332 15.82 4.36 6.23
N VAL A 333 16.17 4.14 4.97
CA VAL A 333 15.72 4.97 3.84
C VAL A 333 15.21 4.07 2.74
N ASN A 334 14.32 4.57 1.92
CA ASN A 334 13.73 3.79 0.83
C ASN A 334 13.51 4.62 -0.43
N SER A 335 13.26 3.92 -1.53
CA SER A 335 12.62 4.50 -2.71
C SER A 335 11.43 3.67 -3.15
N ASN A 336 10.49 4.29 -3.83
CA ASN A 336 9.34 3.61 -4.43
C ASN A 336 8.82 4.39 -5.64
N PHE A 337 8.21 3.64 -6.56
CA PHE A 337 7.28 4.20 -7.55
C PHE A 337 5.87 3.89 -7.06
N ALA A 338 5.13 4.92 -6.67
CA ALA A 338 3.71 4.79 -6.39
C ALA A 338 2.95 4.71 -7.71
N TYR A 339 2.04 3.73 -7.80
CA TYR A 339 1.25 3.52 -9.01
C TYR A 339 -0.24 3.70 -8.70
N GLY A 340 -0.91 4.46 -9.54
CA GLY A 340 -2.36 4.65 -9.52
C GLY A 340 -2.95 4.51 -10.92
N LYS A 341 -4.22 4.83 -11.08
CA LYS A 341 -4.87 4.99 -12.39
C LYS A 341 -4.35 6.21 -13.12
N GLY A 342 -4.04 7.26 -12.38
CA GLY A 342 -3.36 8.45 -12.84
C GLY A 342 -1.85 8.37 -12.70
N PRO A 343 -1.13 9.48 -13.03
CA PRO A 343 0.32 9.56 -12.89
C PRO A 343 0.73 9.41 -11.42
N GLY A 344 1.54 8.40 -11.14
CA GLY A 344 2.07 8.15 -9.81
C GLY A 344 3.22 9.09 -9.43
N ALA A 345 4.04 8.68 -8.45
CA ALA A 345 5.23 9.42 -8.06
C ALA A 345 6.43 8.47 -7.89
N PHE A 346 7.60 8.91 -8.33
CA PHE A 346 8.86 8.42 -7.81
C PHE A 346 9.18 9.19 -6.52
N ARG A 347 9.54 8.47 -5.46
CA ARG A 347 9.98 9.04 -4.20
C ARG A 347 11.16 8.27 -3.65
N ALA A 348 12.19 8.99 -3.21
CA ALA A 348 13.26 8.50 -2.34
C ALA A 348 13.24 9.32 -1.04
N GLY A 349 13.50 8.70 0.11
CA GLY A 349 13.50 9.44 1.38
C GLY A 349 13.51 8.58 2.61
N GLY A 350 13.34 9.22 3.75
CA GLY A 350 13.34 8.62 5.08
C GLY A 350 13.58 9.67 6.17
N SER A 351 13.70 9.22 7.42
CA SER A 351 14.03 10.07 8.56
C SER A 351 15.54 10.06 8.81
N ILE A 352 16.16 11.22 8.81
CA ILE A 352 17.61 11.44 8.91
C ILE A 352 17.92 12.12 10.25
N PHE A 353 18.98 11.73 10.94
CA PHE A 353 19.44 12.45 12.11
C PHE A 353 19.68 13.93 11.76
N ILE A 354 19.12 14.85 12.55
CA ILE A 354 19.08 16.27 12.21
C ILE A 354 20.48 16.86 11.90
N ALA A 355 21.51 16.46 12.66
CA ALA A 355 22.88 16.88 12.48
C ALA A 355 23.58 16.30 11.23
N LYS A 356 22.90 15.45 10.45
CA LYS A 356 23.40 14.79 9.24
C LYS A 356 22.57 15.11 8.00
N THR A 357 21.71 16.12 8.09
CA THR A 357 20.75 16.47 7.03
C THR A 357 21.45 16.82 5.72
N ASP A 358 22.48 17.67 5.74
CA ASP A 358 23.27 18.08 4.58
C ASP A 358 24.06 16.88 3.98
N ALA A 359 24.78 16.16 4.83
CA ALA A 359 25.56 15.00 4.43
C ALA A 359 24.67 13.90 3.82
N ALA A 360 23.49 13.65 4.41
CA ALA A 360 22.56 12.69 3.86
C ALA A 360 21.98 13.15 2.50
N LEU A 361 21.69 14.42 2.33
CA LEU A 361 21.23 14.94 1.03
C LEU A 361 22.27 14.72 -0.06
N ILE A 362 23.57 14.95 0.23
CA ILE A 362 24.68 14.66 -0.70
C ILE A 362 24.67 13.17 -1.07
N GLU A 363 24.51 12.27 -0.09
CA GLU A 363 24.50 10.82 -0.37
C GLU A 363 23.25 10.39 -1.16
N PHE A 364 22.06 10.92 -0.88
CA PHE A 364 20.88 10.68 -1.70
C PHE A 364 21.13 11.10 -3.14
N MET A 365 21.65 12.30 -3.36
CA MET A 365 21.95 12.79 -4.73
C MET A 365 23.05 11.97 -5.41
N SER A 366 24.04 11.49 -4.67
CA SER A 366 25.09 10.60 -5.18
C SER A 366 24.50 9.26 -5.67
N GLU A 367 23.57 8.65 -4.90
CA GLU A 367 22.94 7.40 -5.33
C GLU A 367 21.97 7.60 -6.49
N LEU A 368 21.21 8.72 -6.52
CA LEU A 368 20.35 9.05 -7.65
C LEU A 368 21.14 9.33 -8.93
N LYS A 369 22.26 10.06 -8.87
CA LYS A 369 23.19 10.24 -9.99
C LYS A 369 23.80 8.91 -10.41
N GLY A 370 24.19 8.11 -9.41
CA GLY A 370 24.77 6.79 -9.63
C GLY A 370 23.85 5.88 -10.43
N ILE A 371 22.57 5.75 -10.04
CA ILE A 371 21.63 4.86 -10.71
C ILE A 371 21.29 5.33 -12.14
N VAL A 372 21.34 6.63 -12.41
CA VAL A 372 21.07 7.20 -13.74
C VAL A 372 22.26 6.99 -14.70
N GLY A 373 23.48 6.78 -14.18
CA GLY A 373 24.60 6.46 -15.05
C GLY A 373 26.01 6.58 -14.47
N GLU A 374 26.23 7.36 -13.39
CA GLU A 374 27.58 7.54 -12.83
C GLU A 374 28.12 6.28 -12.13
N LYS A 375 27.23 5.45 -11.55
CA LYS A 375 27.56 4.15 -10.95
C LYS A 375 26.78 3.05 -11.68
N PRO A 376 27.32 2.43 -12.74
CA PRO A 376 26.60 1.44 -13.54
C PRO A 376 26.05 0.30 -12.70
N ILE A 377 24.81 -0.12 -13.02
CA ILE A 377 24.16 -1.26 -12.38
C ILE A 377 24.95 -2.53 -12.72
N THR A 378 25.29 -3.31 -11.71
CA THR A 378 26.04 -4.56 -11.86
C THR A 378 25.12 -5.74 -12.17
N ASN A 379 25.67 -6.80 -12.77
CA ASN A 379 24.90 -8.03 -13.02
C ASN A 379 24.44 -8.70 -11.73
N GLU A 380 25.21 -8.58 -10.64
CA GLU A 380 24.86 -9.13 -9.34
C GLU A 380 23.65 -8.40 -8.72
N GLU A 381 23.61 -7.07 -8.79
CA GLU A 381 22.45 -6.30 -8.35
C GLU A 381 21.20 -6.67 -9.14
N ILE A 382 21.31 -6.82 -10.46
CA ILE A 382 20.18 -7.23 -11.32
C ILE A 382 19.70 -8.61 -10.93
N LYS A 383 20.60 -9.57 -10.76
CA LYS A 383 20.28 -10.94 -10.35
C LYS A 383 19.55 -10.95 -9.01
N THR A 384 20.14 -10.34 -7.99
CA THR A 384 19.60 -10.29 -6.63
C THR A 384 18.22 -9.62 -6.61
N ALA A 385 18.02 -8.51 -7.33
CA ALA A 385 16.75 -7.82 -7.40
C ALA A 385 15.66 -8.67 -8.06
N LYS A 386 15.98 -9.32 -9.18
CA LYS A 386 15.04 -10.23 -9.86
C LYS A 386 14.66 -11.43 -8.99
N GLU A 387 15.65 -12.06 -8.35
CA GLU A 387 15.43 -13.19 -7.43
C GLU A 387 14.55 -12.76 -6.26
N SER A 388 14.82 -11.62 -5.62
CA SER A 388 14.02 -11.07 -4.54
C SER A 388 12.55 -10.88 -4.94
N LEU A 389 12.29 -10.30 -6.11
CA LEU A 389 10.93 -10.07 -6.62
C LEU A 389 10.20 -11.38 -6.93
N ILE A 390 10.88 -12.37 -7.53
CA ILE A 390 10.29 -13.66 -7.89
C ILE A 390 10.05 -14.51 -6.64
N GLN A 391 11.01 -14.57 -5.72
CA GLN A 391 10.90 -15.35 -4.47
C GLN A 391 9.87 -14.75 -3.50
N GLY A 392 9.61 -13.45 -3.56
CA GLY A 392 8.57 -12.80 -2.78
C GLY A 392 7.13 -13.07 -3.27
N LEU A 393 6.96 -13.55 -4.50
CA LEU A 393 5.65 -13.73 -5.10
C LEU A 393 4.75 -14.77 -4.39
N PRO A 394 5.24 -15.92 -3.87
CA PRO A 394 4.41 -16.89 -3.16
C PRO A 394 3.67 -16.33 -1.95
N GLN A 395 4.22 -15.32 -1.26
CA GLN A 395 3.56 -14.69 -0.11
C GLN A 395 2.22 -14.04 -0.47
N ARG A 396 2.04 -13.62 -1.73
CA ARG A 396 0.77 -13.06 -2.23
C ARG A 396 -0.37 -14.09 -2.25
N PHE A 397 -0.06 -15.37 -2.06
CA PHE A 397 -1.02 -16.49 -2.07
C PHE A 397 -0.98 -17.31 -0.77
N ALA A 398 -0.36 -16.80 0.29
CA ALA A 398 -0.14 -17.53 1.54
C ALA A 398 -1.43 -17.72 2.36
N SER A 399 -2.40 -16.83 2.24
CA SER A 399 -3.68 -16.87 2.98
C SER A 399 -4.86 -16.52 2.09
N VAL A 400 -6.08 -16.84 2.55
CA VAL A 400 -7.32 -16.47 1.84
C VAL A 400 -7.43 -14.97 1.60
N SER A 401 -7.02 -14.14 2.57
CA SER A 401 -7.00 -12.69 2.42
C SER A 401 -5.93 -12.23 1.42
N ALA A 402 -4.74 -12.84 1.43
CA ALA A 402 -3.68 -12.50 0.49
C ALA A 402 -4.09 -12.81 -0.95
N ILE A 403 -4.72 -13.96 -1.19
CA ILE A 403 -5.27 -14.34 -2.51
C ILE A 403 -6.37 -13.36 -2.91
N SER A 404 -7.31 -13.03 -2.01
CA SER A 404 -8.37 -12.06 -2.27
C SER A 404 -7.79 -10.71 -2.70
N ASN A 405 -6.79 -10.19 -1.97
CA ASN A 405 -6.12 -8.94 -2.29
C ASN A 405 -5.37 -9.00 -3.64
N ALA A 406 -4.70 -10.13 -3.94
CA ALA A 406 -4.00 -10.32 -5.21
C ALA A 406 -4.98 -10.28 -6.40
N ILE A 407 -6.08 -11.02 -6.32
CA ILE A 407 -7.12 -11.05 -7.35
C ILE A 407 -7.77 -9.66 -7.49
N THR A 408 -8.15 -9.03 -6.38
CA THR A 408 -8.76 -7.70 -6.38
C THR A 408 -7.84 -6.66 -7.03
N SER A 409 -6.56 -6.63 -6.62
CA SER A 409 -5.57 -5.72 -7.20
C SER A 409 -5.41 -5.91 -8.72
N LEU A 410 -5.38 -7.16 -9.18
CA LEU A 410 -5.30 -7.48 -10.60
C LEU A 410 -6.50 -6.88 -11.37
N VAL A 411 -7.72 -7.07 -10.86
CA VAL A 411 -8.93 -6.59 -11.53
C VAL A 411 -9.06 -5.06 -11.44
N VAL A 412 -8.79 -4.47 -10.28
CA VAL A 412 -8.81 -3.01 -10.09
C VAL A 412 -7.83 -2.33 -11.04
N GLN A 413 -6.63 -2.90 -11.20
CA GLN A 413 -5.63 -2.35 -12.09
C GLN A 413 -5.87 -2.69 -13.58
N GLY A 414 -6.86 -3.52 -13.90
CA GLY A 414 -7.15 -3.93 -15.27
C GLY A 414 -6.08 -4.81 -15.89
N LEU A 415 -5.40 -5.62 -15.05
CA LEU A 415 -4.36 -6.54 -15.49
C LEU A 415 -4.98 -7.84 -16.04
N PRO A 416 -4.29 -8.56 -16.93
CA PRO A 416 -4.77 -9.82 -17.48
C PRO A 416 -4.82 -10.92 -16.40
N ASP A 417 -5.74 -11.88 -16.56
CA ASP A 417 -5.94 -12.96 -15.57
C ASP A 417 -4.71 -13.87 -15.41
N ASP A 418 -3.82 -13.95 -16.40
CA ASP A 418 -2.56 -14.69 -16.37
C ASP A 418 -1.35 -13.87 -15.88
N TYR A 419 -1.61 -12.68 -15.33
CA TYR A 419 -0.55 -11.75 -14.88
C TYR A 419 0.44 -12.43 -13.91
N PHE A 420 -0.05 -13.19 -12.94
CA PHE A 420 0.82 -13.83 -11.96
C PHE A 420 1.55 -15.06 -12.52
N GLN A 421 0.97 -15.77 -13.49
CA GLN A 421 1.63 -16.85 -14.20
C GLN A 421 2.81 -16.36 -15.05
N THR A 422 2.68 -15.17 -15.61
CA THR A 422 3.70 -14.56 -16.47
C THR A 422 4.67 -13.65 -15.70
N TYR A 423 4.41 -13.35 -14.42
CA TYR A 423 5.18 -12.39 -13.62
C TYR A 423 6.68 -12.72 -13.58
N ALA A 424 7.05 -13.95 -13.22
CA ALA A 424 8.45 -14.37 -13.13
C ALA A 424 9.17 -14.26 -14.48
N LYS A 425 8.49 -14.63 -15.58
CA LYS A 425 9.01 -14.48 -16.95
C LYS A 425 9.25 -13.01 -17.27
N ASN A 426 8.31 -12.13 -16.97
CA ASN A 426 8.41 -10.69 -17.26
C ASN A 426 9.53 -10.02 -16.44
N VAL A 427 9.67 -10.36 -15.15
CA VAL A 427 10.77 -9.88 -14.32
C VAL A 427 12.12 -10.39 -14.87
N SER A 428 12.21 -11.68 -15.24
CA SER A 428 13.44 -12.28 -15.77
C SER A 428 13.87 -11.67 -17.09
N ALA A 429 12.93 -11.23 -17.92
CA ALA A 429 13.18 -10.65 -19.24
C ALA A 429 13.78 -9.23 -19.17
N VAL A 430 13.67 -8.52 -18.04
CA VAL A 430 14.23 -7.15 -17.89
C VAL A 430 15.73 -7.18 -18.13
N THR A 431 16.23 -6.33 -19.03
CA THR A 431 17.65 -6.21 -19.36
C THR A 431 18.32 -5.05 -18.61
N LYS A 432 19.65 -5.00 -18.64
CA LYS A 432 20.41 -3.87 -18.11
C LYS A 432 20.09 -2.58 -18.87
N GLU A 433 19.91 -2.69 -20.17
CA GLU A 433 19.56 -1.58 -21.07
C GLU A 433 18.17 -1.02 -20.71
N ASP A 434 17.21 -1.89 -20.38
CA ASP A 434 15.91 -1.46 -19.88
C ASP A 434 16.05 -0.66 -18.58
N LEU A 435 16.86 -1.14 -17.62
CA LEU A 435 17.09 -0.44 -16.36
C LEU A 435 17.71 0.93 -16.57
N MET A 436 18.74 1.03 -17.43
CA MET A 436 19.37 2.30 -17.75
C MET A 436 18.41 3.27 -18.46
N ARG A 437 17.59 2.76 -19.35
CA ARG A 437 16.57 3.53 -20.07
C ARG A 437 15.54 4.11 -19.12
N VAL A 438 14.95 3.27 -18.24
CA VAL A 438 13.91 3.73 -17.30
C VAL A 438 14.50 4.61 -16.20
N ALA A 439 15.74 4.39 -15.75
CA ALA A 439 16.40 5.27 -14.81
C ALA A 439 16.51 6.69 -15.36
N LYS A 440 17.04 6.84 -16.60
CA LYS A 440 17.14 8.15 -17.26
C LYS A 440 15.79 8.79 -17.56
N LYS A 441 14.77 7.99 -17.86
CA LYS A 441 13.42 8.49 -18.21
C LYS A 441 12.65 8.99 -16.99
N TYR A 442 12.77 8.32 -15.84
CA TYR A 442 11.90 8.54 -14.69
C TYR A 442 12.59 9.12 -13.45
N ILE A 443 13.94 9.30 -13.50
CA ILE A 443 14.70 9.96 -12.43
C ILE A 443 15.44 11.15 -13.05
N ASP A 444 14.68 12.22 -13.34
CA ASP A 444 15.24 13.46 -13.87
C ASP A 444 15.76 14.33 -12.73
N LEU A 445 17.08 14.36 -12.57
CA LEU A 445 17.76 15.08 -11.50
C LEU A 445 17.58 16.61 -11.56
N ASN A 446 17.28 17.14 -12.75
CA ASN A 446 17.12 18.57 -12.96
C ASN A 446 15.76 19.10 -12.48
N HIS A 447 14.79 18.20 -12.23
CA HIS A 447 13.41 18.55 -11.88
C HIS A 447 12.94 17.89 -10.57
N LEU A 448 13.87 17.54 -9.67
CA LEU A 448 13.49 16.93 -8.39
C LEU A 448 12.85 17.96 -7.45
N ALA A 449 11.70 17.61 -6.90
CA ALA A 449 11.18 18.23 -5.70
C ALA A 449 11.86 17.58 -4.48
N ILE A 450 12.57 18.37 -3.69
CA ILE A 450 13.29 17.93 -2.48
C ILE A 450 12.58 18.55 -1.28
N VAL A 451 11.62 17.85 -0.70
CA VAL A 451 10.89 18.32 0.49
C VAL A 451 11.60 17.82 1.74
N ILE A 452 11.99 18.74 2.60
CA ILE A 452 12.66 18.47 3.88
C ILE A 452 11.84 19.14 4.99
N VAL A 453 11.43 18.35 5.98
CA VAL A 453 10.77 18.81 7.20
C VAL A 453 11.73 18.63 8.37
N GLY A 454 12.15 19.71 9.00
CA GLY A 454 13.12 19.67 10.10
C GLY A 454 13.29 21.01 10.80
N ASP A 455 14.12 21.06 11.84
CA ASP A 455 14.44 22.30 12.54
C ASP A 455 15.27 23.22 11.64
N ARG A 456 14.62 24.26 11.14
CA ARG A 456 15.20 25.23 10.22
C ARG A 456 16.50 25.83 10.76
N SER A 457 16.53 26.14 12.06
CA SER A 457 17.68 26.77 12.70
C SER A 457 18.95 25.90 12.64
N VAL A 458 18.76 24.59 12.55
CA VAL A 458 19.84 23.60 12.46
C VAL A 458 20.19 23.28 11.01
N VAL A 459 19.19 23.12 10.12
CA VAL A 459 19.41 22.50 8.80
C VAL A 459 19.58 23.50 7.65
N GLU A 460 19.04 24.73 7.72
CA GLU A 460 19.02 25.66 6.58
C GLU A 460 20.44 26.05 6.12
N GLY A 461 21.30 26.43 7.05
CA GLY A 461 22.68 26.84 6.74
C GLY A 461 23.49 25.69 6.07
N PRO A 462 23.58 24.52 6.69
CA PRO A 462 24.24 23.34 6.10
C PRO A 462 23.66 22.93 4.74
N LEU A 463 22.33 22.86 4.59
CA LEU A 463 21.68 22.55 3.32
C LEU A 463 22.05 23.58 2.22
N LYS A 464 22.06 24.88 2.55
CA LYS A 464 22.46 25.94 1.63
C LYS A 464 23.93 25.79 1.18
N ALA A 465 24.79 25.37 2.09
CA ALA A 465 26.21 25.16 1.80
C ALA A 465 26.46 23.98 0.82
N THR A 466 25.53 23.02 0.69
CA THR A 466 25.67 21.91 -0.27
C THR A 466 25.65 22.39 -1.73
N GLY A 467 25.02 23.53 -2.03
CA GLY A 467 24.87 24.05 -3.40
C GLY A 467 24.02 23.15 -4.32
N ILE A 468 23.33 22.11 -3.81
CA ILE A 468 22.60 21.12 -4.62
C ILE A 468 21.42 21.77 -5.35
N ALA A 469 20.63 22.58 -4.66
CA ALA A 469 19.50 23.29 -5.25
C ALA A 469 19.14 24.51 -4.38
N PRO A 470 18.44 25.53 -4.95
CA PRO A 470 17.96 26.66 -4.19
C PRO A 470 16.93 26.23 -3.14
N ILE A 471 16.92 26.90 -1.97
CA ILE A 471 15.99 26.64 -0.88
C ILE A 471 14.81 27.61 -0.95
N THR A 472 13.59 27.08 -0.84
CA THR A 472 12.35 27.83 -0.66
C THR A 472 11.72 27.42 0.67
N LEU A 473 11.44 28.39 1.53
CA LEU A 473 10.73 28.17 2.78
C LEU A 473 9.23 28.05 2.50
N ILE A 474 8.62 27.02 3.03
CA ILE A 474 7.18 26.74 2.89
C ILE A 474 6.59 26.38 4.26
N ASP A 475 5.29 26.57 4.39
CA ASP A 475 4.54 26.19 5.59
C ASP A 475 4.18 24.67 5.57
N ILE A 476 3.58 24.18 6.65
CA ILE A 476 3.12 22.79 6.76
C ILE A 476 1.98 22.46 5.78
N GLU A 477 1.44 23.44 5.10
CA GLU A 477 0.40 23.32 4.08
C GLU A 477 0.97 23.37 2.66
N GLY A 478 2.29 23.57 2.53
CA GLY A 478 3.00 23.66 1.25
C GLY A 478 2.82 25.00 0.54
N ASN A 479 2.43 26.07 1.24
CA ASN A 479 2.39 27.40 0.71
C ASN A 479 3.71 28.15 1.01
N PRO A 480 4.09 29.20 0.24
CA PRO A 480 5.24 30.02 0.56
C PRO A 480 5.16 30.55 2.00
N ALA A 481 6.24 30.41 2.77
CA ALA A 481 6.29 30.92 4.13
C ALA A 481 6.10 32.46 4.14
N GLY A 482 5.14 32.94 4.94
CA GLY A 482 4.77 34.38 4.99
C GLY A 482 3.61 34.76 4.08
N ALA A 483 3.03 33.87 3.29
CA ALA A 483 1.77 34.12 2.59
C ALA A 483 0.61 34.13 3.61
N ALA A 484 -0.27 35.13 3.53
CA ALA A 484 -1.46 35.16 4.38
C ALA A 484 -2.35 33.93 4.12
N PRO A 485 -2.96 33.30 5.15
CA PRO A 485 -3.88 32.17 4.96
C PRO A 485 -5.02 32.62 4.03
N GLY A 486 -5.13 31.99 2.86
CA GLY A 486 -6.25 32.22 1.93
C GLY A 486 -5.92 32.93 0.62
N SER A 487 -4.68 33.26 0.31
CA SER A 487 -4.29 33.80 -1.02
C SER A 487 -3.93 32.68 -2.00
N SER A 488 -4.89 31.87 -2.40
CA SER A 488 -4.81 31.08 -3.63
C SER A 488 -5.43 31.89 -4.77
N ASN A 489 -4.61 32.32 -5.72
CA ASN A 489 -5.08 32.84 -7.02
C ASN A 489 -5.76 31.74 -7.83
#